data_9f6d944643bc3ef20ebae1a3083dcddc
#
_entry.id   9f6d944643bc3ef20ebae1a3083dcddc
#
_cell.length_a   1.000
_cell.length_b   1.000
_cell.length_c   1.000
_cell.angle_alpha   90.00
_cell.angle_beta   90.00
_cell.angle_gamma   90.00
#
_symmetry.space_group_name_H-M   'P 1'
#
loop_
_entity.id
_entity.type
_entity.pdbx_description
1 polymer ?
#
loop_
_entity_poly.entity_id
_entity_poly.type
_entity_poly.pdbx_seq_one_letter_code
_entity_poly.pdbx_strand_id
1 'polypeptide(L)'
;MPVRQLPEQVVNRIAAGEVVERPASVVKELVENAIDAGASRIDVFTDGGGRRRIGITDDGGGMTARDLALAVERHATSKLDDEDLLQIRTLGFRGEALPSIGSVARLSITTRHAGEPHAWALTVEGGEKSDIMPAALAHGTRVEVNDLFFATPARLKFLKTDRTEAEAIREVVRRLAMARPDIAFTLAGEERAPVTWAAALPGAAGRLTRLGDILGAEFRSHAIEVHAEREGVVVAGYAAAPALTKANALGQYLFVNGRPVRDKLILGAVRAAYSDYLPRDRHPVLALFVTLDPREVDANVHPAKTEVRFRNAGLVRALIVHGLKEALAREGRRTAANSGESALSSFRPAFTPRPASWDWRASPAAPVAPMPSFDGAAAPAFAERAQAAFDVGAPSADVRFEAQPAGDLVDRPLGAARTQIHETYIVSQTRDGLIIVDQHAAHERIVYERLKASLAANGVQRQILLIPEIVEMDEATVERLLERSEELASFGLAIESFGPGAVAVRETPSLLGKTNAGGLLRDLSEHMAEWDEALPLERRLMHVAATMACHGSVRAGRRLRPEEMNALLREMEETPNSGQCNHGRPTYVELKLSDVEKLFGRR
;
A
#
# COMPACT_ATOMS: atom_id res chain seq x y z
N MET A 1 14.08 -3.58 -49.37
CA MET A 1 15.12 -4.61 -49.08
C MET A 1 14.49 -5.98 -49.23
N PRO A 2 15.20 -6.99 -49.81
CA PRO A 2 14.65 -8.34 -49.93
C PRO A 2 14.53 -9.00 -48.55
N VAL A 3 13.50 -9.83 -48.40
CA VAL A 3 13.29 -10.65 -47.20
C VAL A 3 14.43 -11.68 -47.13
N ARG A 4 15.03 -11.85 -45.94
CA ARG A 4 16.10 -12.84 -45.69
C ARG A 4 15.87 -13.56 -44.36
N GLN A 5 16.28 -14.80 -44.28
CA GLN A 5 16.30 -15.57 -43.04
C GLN A 5 17.43 -15.04 -42.15
N LEU A 6 17.12 -14.76 -40.88
CA LEU A 6 18.13 -14.31 -39.90
C LEU A 6 18.92 -15.51 -39.37
N PRO A 7 20.20 -15.32 -39.01
CA PRO A 7 20.98 -16.34 -38.29
C PRO A 7 20.27 -16.70 -36.96
N GLU A 8 20.37 -17.96 -36.55
CA GLU A 8 19.72 -18.50 -35.37
C GLU A 8 20.04 -17.69 -34.08
N GLN A 9 21.31 -17.29 -33.92
CA GLN A 9 21.73 -16.45 -32.80
C GLN A 9 20.97 -15.10 -32.74
N VAL A 10 20.71 -14.48 -33.89
CA VAL A 10 19.97 -13.23 -33.99
C VAL A 10 18.48 -13.45 -33.65
N VAL A 11 17.89 -14.52 -34.17
CA VAL A 11 16.52 -14.94 -33.86
C VAL A 11 16.39 -15.18 -32.36
N ASN A 12 17.37 -15.85 -31.76
CA ASN A 12 17.40 -16.14 -30.31
C ASN A 12 17.45 -14.86 -29.46
N ARG A 13 18.24 -13.86 -29.87
CA ARG A 13 18.32 -12.56 -29.19
C ARG A 13 17.03 -11.72 -29.33
N ILE A 14 16.36 -11.80 -30.49
CA ILE A 14 15.08 -11.12 -30.71
C ILE A 14 13.99 -11.74 -29.81
N ALA A 15 13.85 -13.07 -29.84
CA ALA A 15 12.86 -13.77 -29.02
C ALA A 15 13.15 -13.70 -27.52
N ALA A 16 14.43 -13.69 -27.10
CA ALA A 16 14.80 -13.42 -25.72
C ALA A 16 14.28 -12.06 -25.25
N GLY A 17 14.05 -11.16 -26.18
CA GLY A 17 13.49 -9.86 -25.92
C GLY A 17 12.06 -9.85 -25.38
N GLU A 18 11.29 -10.85 -25.69
CA GLU A 18 9.91 -11.01 -25.23
C GLU A 18 9.83 -11.74 -23.89
N VAL A 19 10.84 -12.57 -23.56
CA VAL A 19 10.89 -13.38 -22.34
C VAL A 19 11.66 -12.66 -21.23
N VAL A 20 12.77 -12.01 -21.57
CA VAL A 20 13.70 -11.34 -20.66
C VAL A 20 13.64 -9.83 -20.88
N GLU A 21 12.67 -9.16 -20.28
CA GLU A 21 12.53 -7.71 -20.36
C GLU A 21 13.47 -6.97 -19.40
N ARG A 22 13.65 -7.51 -18.19
CA ARG A 22 14.40 -6.90 -17.08
C ARG A 22 14.91 -7.96 -16.09
N PRO A 23 15.83 -7.62 -15.16
CA PRO A 23 16.35 -8.57 -14.17
C PRO A 23 15.27 -9.32 -13.38
N ALA A 24 14.20 -8.63 -12.98
CA ALA A 24 13.08 -9.24 -12.27
C ALA A 24 12.37 -10.36 -13.08
N SER A 25 12.36 -10.27 -14.42
CA SER A 25 11.80 -11.33 -15.28
C SER A 25 12.67 -12.58 -15.24
N VAL A 26 14.00 -12.41 -15.21
CA VAL A 26 14.96 -13.54 -15.06
C VAL A 26 14.75 -14.22 -13.73
N VAL A 27 14.72 -13.47 -12.62
CA VAL A 27 14.50 -14.01 -11.28
C VAL A 27 13.17 -14.76 -11.21
N LYS A 28 12.10 -14.18 -11.79
CA LYS A 28 10.79 -14.83 -11.83
C LYS A 28 10.85 -16.22 -12.48
N GLU A 29 11.35 -16.31 -13.70
CA GLU A 29 11.39 -17.57 -14.44
C GLU A 29 12.29 -18.61 -13.74
N LEU A 30 13.43 -18.19 -13.17
CA LEU A 30 14.33 -19.12 -12.48
C LEU A 30 13.76 -19.61 -11.14
N VAL A 31 13.09 -18.73 -10.37
CA VAL A 31 12.41 -19.13 -9.12
C VAL A 31 11.20 -20.02 -9.42
N GLU A 32 10.41 -19.72 -10.46
CA GLU A 32 9.33 -20.59 -10.92
C GLU A 32 9.87 -21.99 -11.31
N ASN A 33 11.04 -22.07 -11.95
CA ASN A 33 11.69 -23.36 -12.25
C ASN A 33 12.09 -24.12 -10.99
N ALA A 34 12.64 -23.45 -9.97
CA ALA A 34 12.99 -24.05 -8.69
C ALA A 34 11.75 -24.59 -7.94
N ILE A 35 10.64 -23.82 -7.96
CA ILE A 35 9.35 -24.26 -7.40
C ILE A 35 8.84 -25.50 -8.12
N ASP A 36 8.87 -25.51 -9.45
CA ASP A 36 8.43 -26.65 -10.29
C ASP A 36 9.33 -27.87 -10.11
N ALA A 37 10.62 -27.68 -9.75
CA ALA A 37 11.55 -28.77 -9.40
C ALA A 37 11.29 -29.36 -8.00
N GLY A 38 10.29 -28.86 -7.28
CA GLY A 38 9.91 -29.37 -5.95
C GLY A 38 10.85 -28.93 -4.83
N ALA A 39 11.51 -27.77 -4.98
CA ALA A 39 12.39 -27.24 -3.96
C ALA A 39 11.64 -26.95 -2.66
N SER A 40 12.30 -27.23 -1.53
CA SER A 40 11.85 -26.85 -0.18
C SER A 40 12.53 -25.55 0.30
N ARG A 41 13.64 -25.19 -0.31
CA ARG A 41 14.40 -23.97 -0.05
C ARG A 41 14.92 -23.36 -1.34
N ILE A 42 14.77 -22.03 -1.46
CA ILE A 42 15.24 -21.26 -2.60
C ILE A 42 16.00 -20.03 -2.09
N ASP A 43 17.28 -19.95 -2.42
CA ASP A 43 18.14 -18.83 -2.07
C ASP A 43 18.39 -17.98 -3.34
N VAL A 44 18.02 -16.69 -3.26
CA VAL A 44 18.18 -15.72 -4.35
C VAL A 44 19.25 -14.71 -3.93
N PHE A 45 20.23 -14.50 -4.78
CA PHE A 45 21.27 -13.48 -4.62
C PHE A 45 21.29 -12.54 -5.83
N THR A 46 21.44 -11.23 -5.60
CA THR A 46 21.53 -10.25 -6.67
C THR A 46 22.62 -9.22 -6.39
N ASP A 47 23.21 -8.70 -7.48
CA ASP A 47 24.19 -7.63 -7.43
C ASP A 47 23.98 -6.68 -8.63
N GLY A 48 24.14 -5.37 -8.39
CA GLY A 48 23.87 -4.32 -9.37
C GLY A 48 22.42 -4.32 -9.84
N GLY A 49 21.44 -4.52 -8.92
CA GLY A 49 20.03 -4.65 -9.26
C GLY A 49 19.73 -5.88 -10.15
N GLY A 50 20.58 -6.92 -10.10
CA GLY A 50 20.49 -8.11 -10.95
C GLY A 50 21.08 -7.92 -12.35
N ARG A 51 21.68 -6.79 -12.63
CA ARG A 51 22.37 -6.54 -13.90
C ARG A 51 23.74 -7.21 -13.94
N ARG A 52 24.54 -7.08 -12.85
CA ARG A 52 25.87 -7.69 -12.74
C ARG A 52 25.77 -9.18 -12.44
N ARG A 53 24.96 -9.56 -11.48
CA ARG A 53 24.80 -10.95 -11.09
C ARG A 53 23.40 -11.24 -10.55
N ILE A 54 22.87 -12.39 -10.99
CA ILE A 54 21.71 -13.06 -10.39
C ILE A 54 22.13 -14.49 -10.09
N GLY A 55 22.01 -14.92 -8.84
CA GLY A 55 22.28 -16.30 -8.42
C GLY A 55 21.02 -16.89 -7.79
N ILE A 56 20.60 -18.06 -8.23
CA ILE A 56 19.50 -18.80 -7.62
C ILE A 56 19.98 -20.20 -7.30
N THR A 57 19.82 -20.60 -6.06
CA THR A 57 20.17 -21.95 -5.59
C THR A 57 18.93 -22.57 -4.96
N ASP A 58 18.59 -23.76 -5.38
CA ASP A 58 17.49 -24.56 -4.86
C ASP A 58 17.96 -25.97 -4.45
N ASP A 59 17.18 -26.60 -3.60
CA ASP A 59 17.35 -27.99 -3.16
C ASP A 59 16.35 -28.95 -3.83
N GLY A 60 15.84 -28.59 -5.01
CA GLY A 60 14.90 -29.39 -5.79
C GLY A 60 15.51 -30.68 -6.37
N GLY A 61 14.77 -31.35 -7.24
CA GLY A 61 15.15 -32.64 -7.81
C GLY A 61 16.45 -32.68 -8.60
N GLY A 62 16.96 -31.52 -9.04
CA GLY A 62 18.12 -31.44 -9.91
C GLY A 62 17.89 -32.02 -11.31
N MET A 63 18.96 -32.08 -12.13
CA MET A 63 18.93 -32.60 -13.49
C MET A 63 20.06 -33.61 -13.71
N THR A 64 19.80 -34.62 -14.54
CA THR A 64 20.86 -35.50 -15.08
C THR A 64 21.70 -34.76 -16.13
N ALA A 65 22.87 -35.28 -16.48
CA ALA A 65 23.68 -34.68 -17.56
C ALA A 65 22.90 -34.54 -18.89
N ARG A 66 22.04 -35.50 -19.18
CA ARG A 66 21.18 -35.48 -20.38
C ARG A 66 20.13 -34.39 -20.30
N ASP A 67 19.46 -34.25 -19.15
CA ASP A 67 18.43 -33.23 -18.95
C ASP A 67 19.05 -31.84 -18.97
N LEU A 68 20.24 -31.66 -18.38
CA LEU A 68 20.99 -30.40 -18.42
C LEU A 68 21.33 -29.97 -19.86
N ALA A 69 21.74 -30.92 -20.74
CA ALA A 69 21.97 -30.62 -22.14
C ALA A 69 20.70 -30.11 -22.84
N LEU A 70 19.56 -30.71 -22.53
CA LEU A 70 18.27 -30.36 -23.13
C LEU A 70 17.69 -29.08 -22.52
N ALA A 71 17.96 -28.79 -21.25
CA ALA A 71 17.38 -27.64 -20.55
C ALA A 71 17.77 -26.29 -21.18
N VAL A 72 18.87 -26.20 -21.89
CA VAL A 72 19.34 -25.01 -22.63
C VAL A 72 18.95 -25.02 -24.11
N GLU A 73 18.21 -26.03 -24.56
CA GLU A 73 17.63 -26.09 -25.90
C GLU A 73 16.25 -25.40 -25.91
N ARG A 74 15.89 -24.84 -27.06
CA ARG A 74 14.56 -24.26 -27.26
C ARG A 74 13.51 -25.34 -27.39
N HIS A 75 12.33 -25.04 -26.85
CA HIS A 75 11.17 -25.93 -26.90
C HIS A 75 11.39 -27.28 -26.20
N ALA A 76 12.44 -27.41 -25.40
CA ALA A 76 12.67 -28.56 -24.56
C ALA A 76 12.05 -28.30 -23.16
N THR A 77 11.08 -29.10 -22.77
CA THR A 77 10.39 -28.98 -21.50
C THR A 77 10.01 -30.36 -20.97
N SER A 78 10.14 -30.55 -19.68
CA SER A 78 9.61 -31.73 -18.94
C SER A 78 8.23 -31.49 -18.36
N LYS A 79 7.61 -30.33 -18.64
CA LYS A 79 6.44 -29.81 -17.93
C LYS A 79 5.13 -29.90 -18.72
N LEU A 80 5.18 -30.38 -19.95
CA LEU A 80 4.02 -30.62 -20.81
C LEU A 80 3.97 -32.10 -21.17
N ASP A 81 2.80 -32.72 -21.00
CA ASP A 81 2.50 -34.00 -21.59
C ASP A 81 2.06 -33.77 -23.05
N ASP A 82 2.54 -34.57 -23.96
CA ASP A 82 2.38 -34.41 -25.44
C ASP A 82 0.92 -34.29 -25.90
N GLU A 83 -0.04 -34.65 -25.09
CA GLU A 83 -1.45 -34.75 -25.48
C GLU A 83 -2.38 -33.62 -24.97
N ASP A 84 -1.99 -32.78 -23.97
CA ASP A 84 -2.94 -31.79 -23.40
C ASP A 84 -2.30 -30.44 -23.08
N LEU A 85 -2.18 -29.57 -24.08
CA LEU A 85 -1.76 -28.17 -23.94
C LEU A 85 -2.74 -27.32 -23.10
N LEU A 86 -3.91 -27.86 -22.74
CA LEU A 86 -4.92 -27.18 -21.94
C LEU A 86 -4.75 -27.38 -20.43
N GLN A 87 -3.93 -28.36 -19.98
CA GLN A 87 -3.74 -28.64 -18.56
C GLN A 87 -2.37 -28.14 -18.05
N ILE A 88 -2.17 -26.85 -17.98
CA ILE A 88 -0.92 -26.29 -17.43
C ILE A 88 -0.98 -26.30 -15.89
N ARG A 89 -0.31 -27.28 -15.28
CA ARG A 89 -0.23 -27.45 -13.81
C ARG A 89 1.01 -26.79 -13.21
N THR A 90 2.04 -26.52 -14.01
CA THR A 90 3.32 -25.95 -13.60
C THR A 90 3.35 -24.43 -13.82
N LEU A 91 4.23 -23.70 -13.13
CA LEU A 91 4.41 -22.27 -13.31
C LEU A 91 5.12 -21.93 -14.63
N GLY A 92 6.11 -22.73 -15.04
CA GLY A 92 6.77 -22.68 -16.36
C GLY A 92 6.27 -23.79 -17.29
N PHE A 93 6.21 -23.57 -18.59
CA PHE A 93 5.78 -24.58 -19.57
C PHE A 93 6.39 -24.44 -20.97
N ARG A 94 6.95 -23.28 -21.34
CA ARG A 94 7.35 -23.00 -22.75
C ARG A 94 8.72 -23.57 -23.14
N GLY A 95 9.59 -23.95 -22.18
CA GLY A 95 10.95 -24.39 -22.47
C GLY A 95 11.83 -23.33 -23.12
N GLU A 96 11.60 -22.05 -22.85
CA GLU A 96 12.28 -20.93 -23.51
C GLU A 96 13.10 -20.06 -22.56
N ALA A 97 12.92 -20.17 -21.24
CA ALA A 97 13.53 -19.28 -20.27
C ALA A 97 15.06 -19.37 -20.25
N LEU A 98 15.63 -20.57 -20.02
CA LEU A 98 17.08 -20.78 -19.94
C LEU A 98 17.79 -20.46 -21.25
N PRO A 99 17.35 -20.94 -22.46
CA PRO A 99 17.98 -20.58 -23.72
C PRO A 99 17.88 -19.07 -24.02
N SER A 100 16.77 -18.41 -23.64
CA SER A 100 16.62 -16.96 -23.78
C SER A 100 17.59 -16.19 -22.90
N ILE A 101 17.73 -16.57 -21.62
CA ILE A 101 18.68 -15.96 -20.68
C ILE A 101 20.12 -16.16 -21.20
N GLY A 102 20.50 -17.39 -21.59
CA GLY A 102 21.84 -17.70 -22.11
C GLY A 102 22.20 -16.97 -23.41
N SER A 103 21.19 -16.56 -24.21
CA SER A 103 21.42 -15.80 -25.44
C SER A 103 21.77 -14.33 -25.20
N VAL A 104 21.40 -13.75 -24.02
CA VAL A 104 21.62 -12.34 -23.72
C VAL A 104 22.54 -12.10 -22.53
N ALA A 105 22.91 -13.15 -21.78
CA ALA A 105 23.73 -13.10 -20.59
C ALA A 105 24.79 -14.20 -20.58
N ARG A 106 25.67 -14.21 -19.58
CA ARG A 106 26.54 -15.33 -19.23
C ARG A 106 25.84 -16.19 -18.20
N LEU A 107 25.28 -17.30 -18.65
CA LEU A 107 24.53 -18.27 -17.87
C LEU A 107 25.42 -19.44 -17.46
N SER A 108 25.48 -19.76 -16.17
CA SER A 108 26.11 -20.98 -15.65
C SER A 108 25.07 -21.78 -14.85
N ILE A 109 24.96 -23.05 -15.14
CA ILE A 109 24.06 -23.98 -14.46
C ILE A 109 24.90 -25.10 -13.84
N THR A 110 24.81 -25.31 -12.54
CA THR A 110 25.38 -26.45 -11.83
C THR A 110 24.23 -27.19 -11.18
N THR A 111 24.10 -28.49 -11.47
CA THR A 111 22.95 -29.27 -10.97
C THR A 111 23.38 -30.68 -10.59
N ARG A 112 22.69 -31.25 -9.60
CA ARG A 112 22.87 -32.64 -9.17
C ARG A 112 21.52 -33.31 -8.91
N HIS A 113 21.22 -34.30 -9.71
CA HIS A 113 20.09 -35.18 -9.48
C HIS A 113 20.41 -36.22 -8.39
N ALA A 114 19.42 -36.61 -7.59
CA ALA A 114 19.61 -37.55 -6.47
C ALA A 114 20.23 -38.90 -6.87
N GLY A 115 20.00 -39.35 -8.11
CA GLY A 115 20.57 -40.59 -8.64
C GLY A 115 21.98 -40.50 -9.24
N GLU A 116 22.53 -39.27 -9.30
CA GLU A 116 23.84 -39.04 -9.91
C GLU A 116 24.97 -39.04 -8.88
N PRO A 117 26.15 -39.61 -9.21
CA PRO A 117 27.27 -39.69 -8.26
C PRO A 117 27.91 -38.32 -7.97
N HIS A 118 27.85 -37.40 -8.91
CA HIS A 118 28.41 -36.04 -8.84
C HIS A 118 27.49 -35.04 -9.54
N ALA A 119 27.76 -33.77 -9.36
CA ALA A 119 27.07 -32.70 -10.07
C ALA A 119 27.62 -32.51 -11.49
N TRP A 120 26.82 -31.90 -12.34
CA TRP A 120 27.16 -31.49 -13.69
C TRP A 120 27.05 -29.98 -13.83
N ALA A 121 27.94 -29.39 -14.64
CA ALA A 121 27.91 -27.98 -14.96
C ALA A 121 27.93 -27.74 -16.48
N LEU A 122 27.21 -26.71 -16.88
CA LEU A 122 27.13 -26.21 -18.26
C LEU A 122 27.15 -24.67 -18.22
N THR A 123 27.86 -24.07 -19.19
CA THR A 123 27.82 -22.60 -19.37
C THR A 123 27.28 -22.27 -20.77
N VAL A 124 26.56 -21.12 -20.83
CA VAL A 124 26.06 -20.55 -22.11
C VAL A 124 26.41 -19.08 -22.11
N GLU A 125 27.22 -18.64 -23.10
CA GLU A 125 27.62 -17.24 -23.22
C GLU A 125 27.14 -16.66 -24.57
N GLY A 126 26.14 -15.74 -24.49
CA GLY A 126 25.60 -15.11 -25.71
C GLY A 126 25.01 -16.07 -26.73
N GLY A 127 24.63 -17.28 -26.29
CA GLY A 127 24.12 -18.38 -27.12
C GLY A 127 25.12 -19.48 -27.45
N GLU A 128 26.41 -19.33 -27.12
CA GLU A 128 27.43 -20.37 -27.28
C GLU A 128 27.44 -21.25 -26.02
N LYS A 129 27.35 -22.57 -26.23
CA LYS A 129 27.30 -23.58 -25.16
C LYS A 129 28.65 -24.24 -24.98
N SER A 130 29.06 -24.43 -23.70
CA SER A 130 30.22 -25.28 -23.39
C SER A 130 29.85 -26.77 -23.40
N ASP A 131 30.87 -27.61 -23.33
CA ASP A 131 30.67 -29.02 -22.97
C ASP A 131 30.19 -29.16 -21.52
N ILE A 132 29.44 -30.22 -21.22
CA ILE A 132 29.03 -30.56 -19.88
C ILE A 132 30.24 -31.14 -19.14
N MET A 133 30.52 -30.58 -17.96
CA MET A 133 31.66 -30.96 -17.13
C MET A 133 31.19 -31.43 -15.74
N PRO A 134 31.90 -32.36 -15.11
CA PRO A 134 31.69 -32.71 -13.71
C PRO A 134 31.91 -31.51 -12.80
N ALA A 135 31.07 -31.37 -11.80
CA ALA A 135 31.10 -30.26 -10.84
C ALA A 135 30.79 -30.73 -9.41
N ALA A 136 30.85 -29.82 -8.46
CA ALA A 136 30.53 -30.08 -7.06
C ALA A 136 29.27 -29.30 -6.66
N LEU A 137 28.24 -30.01 -6.26
CA LEU A 137 27.03 -29.50 -5.62
C LEU A 137 26.45 -30.61 -4.73
N ALA A 138 25.91 -30.26 -3.58
CA ALA A 138 25.37 -31.26 -2.66
C ALA A 138 24.10 -31.91 -3.22
N HIS A 139 23.11 -31.11 -3.61
CA HIS A 139 21.83 -31.52 -4.19
C HIS A 139 21.15 -30.31 -4.80
N GLY A 140 20.24 -30.52 -5.76
CA GLY A 140 19.43 -29.44 -6.38
C GLY A 140 20.12 -28.76 -7.55
N THR A 141 19.82 -27.47 -7.74
CA THR A 141 20.35 -26.69 -8.86
C THR A 141 20.83 -25.32 -8.41
N ARG A 142 21.94 -24.88 -8.97
CA ARG A 142 22.44 -23.50 -8.88
C ARG A 142 22.51 -22.92 -10.29
N VAL A 143 21.82 -21.81 -10.47
CA VAL A 143 21.84 -21.03 -11.71
C VAL A 143 22.45 -19.66 -11.42
N GLU A 144 23.48 -19.30 -12.16
CA GLU A 144 24.13 -17.98 -12.09
C GLU A 144 24.04 -17.30 -13.44
N VAL A 145 23.54 -16.05 -13.43
CA VAL A 145 23.43 -15.19 -14.61
C VAL A 145 24.28 -13.97 -14.35
N ASN A 146 25.34 -13.80 -15.14
CA ASN A 146 26.25 -12.68 -15.03
C ASN A 146 26.13 -11.79 -16.28
N ASP A 147 26.38 -10.49 -16.10
CA ASP A 147 26.42 -9.48 -17.16
C ASP A 147 25.16 -9.50 -18.04
N LEU A 148 23.99 -9.39 -17.42
CA LEU A 148 22.72 -9.41 -18.13
C LEU A 148 22.69 -8.33 -19.22
N PHE A 149 22.30 -8.71 -20.43
CA PHE A 149 22.26 -7.89 -21.65
C PHE A 149 23.62 -7.50 -22.25
N PHE A 150 24.73 -8.16 -21.86
CA PHE A 150 26.03 -7.89 -22.49
C PHE A 150 25.98 -8.13 -24.01
N ALA A 151 25.21 -9.14 -24.47
CA ALA A 151 25.03 -9.43 -25.89
C ALA A 151 24.01 -8.52 -26.59
N THR A 152 23.28 -7.68 -25.81
CA THR A 152 22.27 -6.75 -26.32
C THR A 152 22.38 -5.39 -25.60
N PRO A 153 23.51 -4.66 -25.74
CA PRO A 153 23.81 -3.47 -24.93
C PRO A 153 22.82 -2.32 -25.10
N ALA A 154 22.06 -2.29 -26.20
CA ALA A 154 20.99 -1.31 -26.36
C ALA A 154 19.90 -1.41 -25.28
N ARG A 155 19.67 -2.62 -24.72
CA ARG A 155 18.69 -2.84 -23.66
C ARG A 155 19.11 -2.29 -22.32
N LEU A 156 20.40 -2.22 -22.01
CA LEU A 156 20.91 -1.63 -20.78
C LEU A 156 20.46 -0.18 -20.60
N LYS A 157 20.22 0.55 -21.71
CA LYS A 157 19.75 1.94 -21.70
C LYS A 157 18.28 2.08 -21.24
N PHE A 158 17.52 1.00 -21.25
CA PHE A 158 16.11 1.00 -20.83
C PHE A 158 15.92 0.44 -19.42
N LEU A 159 16.99 -0.06 -18.77
CA LEU A 159 16.92 -0.44 -17.38
C LEU A 159 16.85 0.81 -16.48
N LYS A 160 16.10 0.68 -15.41
CA LYS A 160 16.04 1.68 -14.36
C LYS A 160 17.32 1.63 -13.50
N THR A 161 17.36 2.42 -12.43
CA THR A 161 18.47 2.37 -11.48
C THR A 161 18.58 0.99 -10.84
N ASP A 162 19.79 0.58 -10.45
CA ASP A 162 20.05 -0.74 -9.84
C ASP A 162 19.12 -0.98 -8.63
N ARG A 163 18.85 0.06 -7.87
CA ARG A 163 17.92 0.06 -6.75
C ARG A 163 16.47 -0.21 -7.16
N THR A 164 15.98 0.43 -8.23
CA THR A 164 14.63 0.20 -8.73
C THR A 164 14.48 -1.22 -9.28
N GLU A 165 15.53 -1.75 -9.93
CA GLU A 165 15.54 -3.13 -10.40
C GLU A 165 15.58 -4.13 -9.23
N ALA A 166 16.36 -3.86 -8.18
CA ALA A 166 16.39 -4.68 -6.96
C ALA A 166 15.03 -4.72 -6.26
N GLU A 167 14.28 -3.58 -6.22
CA GLU A 167 12.92 -3.57 -5.66
C GLU A 167 11.94 -4.40 -6.50
N ALA A 168 12.05 -4.33 -7.81
CA ALA A 168 11.23 -5.16 -8.70
C ALA A 168 11.51 -6.66 -8.51
N ILE A 169 12.77 -7.04 -8.30
CA ILE A 169 13.15 -8.41 -7.94
C ILE A 169 12.51 -8.81 -6.60
N ARG A 170 12.65 -7.96 -5.59
CA ARG A 170 12.08 -8.20 -4.25
C ARG A 170 10.57 -8.44 -4.33
N GLU A 171 9.85 -7.61 -5.07
CA GLU A 171 8.40 -7.76 -5.24
C GLU A 171 8.03 -9.10 -5.92
N VAL A 172 8.81 -9.55 -6.91
CA VAL A 172 8.62 -10.85 -7.54
C VAL A 172 8.82 -11.98 -6.54
N VAL A 173 9.94 -11.96 -5.78
CA VAL A 173 10.23 -13.02 -4.80
C VAL A 173 9.18 -13.02 -3.67
N ARG A 174 8.75 -11.85 -3.18
CA ARG A 174 7.66 -11.72 -2.19
C ARG A 174 6.37 -12.37 -2.67
N ARG A 175 5.97 -12.12 -3.91
CA ARG A 175 4.75 -12.72 -4.50
C ARG A 175 4.86 -14.25 -4.58
N LEU A 176 5.99 -14.77 -5.03
CA LEU A 176 6.21 -16.21 -5.10
C LEU A 176 6.28 -16.85 -3.70
N ALA A 177 6.90 -16.16 -2.72
CA ALA A 177 6.94 -16.61 -1.34
C ALA A 177 5.54 -16.61 -0.67
N MET A 178 4.65 -15.67 -1.03
CA MET A 178 3.25 -15.70 -0.58
C MET A 178 2.47 -16.86 -1.22
N ALA A 179 2.73 -17.14 -2.50
CA ALA A 179 2.08 -18.24 -3.23
C ALA A 179 2.48 -19.62 -2.69
N ARG A 180 3.71 -19.74 -2.18
CA ARG A 180 4.29 -21.01 -1.68
C ARG A 180 4.81 -20.83 -0.25
N PRO A 181 3.90 -20.78 0.73
CA PRO A 181 4.27 -20.67 2.14
C PRO A 181 5.06 -21.88 2.67
N ASP A 182 4.94 -23.02 2.01
CA ASP A 182 5.63 -24.29 2.29
C ASP A 182 7.13 -24.28 1.94
N ILE A 183 7.60 -23.31 1.15
CA ILE A 183 9.00 -23.18 0.72
C ILE A 183 9.70 -22.08 1.54
N ALA A 184 10.92 -22.34 1.99
CA ALA A 184 11.78 -21.30 2.58
C ALA A 184 12.43 -20.47 1.48
N PHE A 185 12.40 -19.14 1.62
CA PHE A 185 13.03 -18.21 0.68
C PHE A 185 14.06 -17.33 1.40
N THR A 186 15.21 -17.14 0.77
CA THR A 186 16.20 -16.13 1.17
C THR A 186 16.43 -15.20 -0.01
N LEU A 187 16.39 -13.89 0.23
CA LEU A 187 16.80 -12.88 -0.75
C LEU A 187 17.95 -12.07 -0.15
N ALA A 188 19.10 -12.12 -0.80
CA ALA A 188 20.29 -11.39 -0.43
C ALA A 188 20.82 -10.59 -1.63
N GLY A 189 21.55 -9.51 -1.37
CA GLY A 189 22.17 -8.67 -2.38
C GLY A 189 23.13 -7.69 -1.75
N GLU A 190 23.98 -7.06 -2.54
CA GLU A 190 24.92 -6.04 -2.04
C GLU A 190 24.20 -4.74 -1.65
N GLU A 191 23.04 -4.46 -2.27
CA GLU A 191 22.31 -3.23 -2.05
C GLU A 191 21.49 -3.22 -0.77
N ARG A 192 21.28 -4.38 -0.10
CA ARG A 192 20.34 -4.50 1.04
C ARG A 192 20.68 -5.62 2.01
N ALA A 193 20.18 -5.47 3.23
CA ALA A 193 20.22 -6.54 4.22
C ALA A 193 19.46 -7.78 3.73
N PRO A 194 19.99 -9.00 3.98
CA PRO A 194 19.31 -10.25 3.62
C PRO A 194 17.94 -10.38 4.29
N VAL A 195 16.97 -10.86 3.54
CA VAL A 195 15.64 -11.17 4.06
C VAL A 195 15.39 -12.66 3.92
N THR A 196 14.92 -13.31 4.99
CA THR A 196 14.58 -14.74 5.00
C THR A 196 13.14 -14.94 5.45
N TRP A 197 12.41 -15.75 4.70
CA TRP A 197 11.08 -16.22 5.05
C TRP A 197 11.14 -17.74 5.23
N ALA A 198 11.05 -18.20 6.47
CA ALA A 198 11.08 -19.63 6.80
C ALA A 198 9.85 -20.35 6.24
N ALA A 199 9.98 -21.62 5.87
CA ALA A 199 8.83 -22.44 5.48
C ALA A 199 7.77 -22.46 6.59
N ALA A 200 6.53 -22.21 6.22
CA ALA A 200 5.41 -22.22 7.15
C ALA A 200 4.74 -23.59 7.17
N LEU A 201 4.08 -23.90 8.29
CA LEU A 201 3.30 -25.12 8.40
C LEU A 201 2.13 -25.13 7.38
N PRO A 202 1.68 -26.29 6.93
CA PRO A 202 0.53 -26.39 6.03
C PRO A 202 -0.74 -25.80 6.65
N GLY A 203 -1.64 -25.30 5.80
CA GLY A 203 -2.96 -24.82 6.18
C GLY A 203 -3.08 -23.32 6.37
N ALA A 204 -4.25 -22.86 6.82
CA ALA A 204 -4.63 -21.46 6.93
C ALA A 204 -3.70 -20.67 7.88
N ALA A 205 -3.39 -21.25 9.06
CA ALA A 205 -2.53 -20.61 10.05
C ALA A 205 -1.09 -20.36 9.53
N GLY A 206 -0.50 -21.33 8.83
CA GLY A 206 0.81 -21.15 8.23
C GLY A 206 0.80 -20.13 7.09
N ARG A 207 -0.28 -20.09 6.31
CA ARG A 207 -0.47 -19.05 5.29
C ARG A 207 -0.54 -17.66 5.93
N LEU A 208 -1.30 -17.49 7.01
CA LEU A 208 -1.36 -16.22 7.75
C LEU A 208 0.00 -15.82 8.31
N THR A 209 0.76 -16.77 8.84
CA THR A 209 2.13 -16.53 9.33
C THR A 209 3.00 -15.96 8.21
N ARG A 210 3.08 -16.63 7.06
CA ARG A 210 3.85 -16.18 5.89
C ARG A 210 3.39 -14.80 5.41
N LEU A 211 2.09 -14.56 5.31
CA LEU A 211 1.55 -13.27 4.93
C LEU A 211 1.91 -12.18 5.94
N GLY A 212 1.85 -12.48 7.23
CA GLY A 212 2.26 -11.56 8.29
C GLY A 212 3.76 -11.23 8.25
N ASP A 213 4.62 -12.20 7.93
CA ASP A 213 6.06 -11.99 7.79
C ASP A 213 6.41 -11.08 6.59
N ILE A 214 5.58 -11.10 5.54
CA ILE A 214 5.79 -10.31 4.33
C ILE A 214 5.06 -8.95 4.39
N LEU A 215 3.82 -8.90 4.87
CA LEU A 215 2.97 -7.71 4.89
C LEU A 215 3.06 -6.92 6.20
N GLY A 216 3.70 -7.50 7.22
CA GLY A 216 3.92 -6.88 8.51
C GLY A 216 2.94 -7.33 9.61
N ALA A 217 3.31 -7.02 10.86
CA ALA A 217 2.55 -7.40 12.05
C ALA A 217 1.15 -6.74 12.09
N GLU A 218 1.03 -5.52 11.56
CA GLU A 218 -0.23 -4.80 11.46
C GLU A 218 -1.24 -5.55 10.57
N PHE A 219 -0.81 -6.07 9.42
CA PHE A 219 -1.67 -6.93 8.61
C PHE A 219 -2.11 -8.18 9.39
N ARG A 220 -1.17 -8.84 10.09
CA ARG A 220 -1.47 -10.05 10.88
C ARG A 220 -2.55 -9.81 11.94
N SER A 221 -2.52 -8.67 12.62
CA SER A 221 -3.49 -8.32 13.67
C SER A 221 -4.88 -7.95 13.13
N HIS A 222 -4.97 -7.46 11.89
CA HIS A 222 -6.22 -7.04 11.25
C HIS A 222 -6.70 -8.00 10.16
N ALA A 223 -6.04 -9.16 10.02
CA ALA A 223 -6.36 -10.14 8.98
C ALA A 223 -7.67 -10.88 9.28
N ILE A 224 -8.57 -10.83 8.34
CA ILE A 224 -9.86 -11.54 8.33
C ILE A 224 -9.75 -12.69 7.35
N GLU A 225 -10.01 -13.92 7.80
CA GLU A 225 -10.01 -15.09 6.94
C GLU A 225 -11.17 -15.03 5.95
N VAL A 226 -10.84 -15.22 4.67
CA VAL A 226 -11.79 -15.31 3.56
C VAL A 226 -11.81 -16.75 3.06
N HIS A 227 -12.98 -17.36 3.01
CA HIS A 227 -13.19 -18.67 2.41
C HIS A 227 -14.57 -18.73 1.75
N ALA A 228 -14.61 -19.07 0.49
CA ALA A 228 -15.85 -19.30 -0.25
C ALA A 228 -15.60 -20.36 -1.32
N GLU A 229 -16.58 -21.26 -1.51
CA GLU A 229 -16.51 -22.34 -2.49
C GLU A 229 -17.84 -22.51 -3.23
N ARG A 230 -17.77 -22.67 -4.54
CA ARG A 230 -18.92 -22.95 -5.38
C ARG A 230 -18.49 -23.55 -6.73
N GLU A 231 -19.18 -24.60 -7.18
CA GLU A 231 -19.01 -25.22 -8.51
C GLU A 231 -17.53 -25.56 -8.83
N GLY A 232 -16.76 -26.05 -7.82
CA GLY A 232 -15.36 -26.40 -7.98
C GLY A 232 -14.39 -25.21 -7.98
N VAL A 233 -14.88 -23.98 -7.81
CA VAL A 233 -14.06 -22.79 -7.61
C VAL A 233 -13.94 -22.50 -6.12
N VAL A 234 -12.72 -22.40 -5.61
CA VAL A 234 -12.43 -22.07 -4.21
C VAL A 234 -11.73 -20.72 -4.18
N VAL A 235 -12.25 -19.81 -3.36
CA VAL A 235 -11.60 -18.53 -3.01
C VAL A 235 -11.21 -18.60 -1.55
N ALA A 236 -9.93 -18.53 -1.26
CA ALA A 236 -9.40 -18.58 0.11
C ALA A 236 -8.34 -17.48 0.30
N GLY A 237 -8.05 -17.11 1.54
CA GLY A 237 -7.00 -16.15 1.85
C GLY A 237 -7.30 -15.26 3.03
N TYR A 238 -6.70 -14.07 3.03
CA TYR A 238 -6.85 -13.10 4.10
C TYR A 238 -7.03 -11.70 3.53
N ALA A 239 -7.96 -10.96 4.10
CA ALA A 239 -8.21 -9.56 3.80
C ALA A 239 -8.08 -8.74 5.08
N ALA A 240 -7.52 -7.55 4.99
CA ALA A 240 -7.45 -6.67 6.15
C ALA A 240 -8.82 -6.06 6.48
N ALA A 241 -9.06 -5.84 7.77
CA ALA A 241 -10.19 -5.03 8.21
C ALA A 241 -10.15 -3.63 7.55
N PRO A 242 -11.32 -2.96 7.38
CA PRO A 242 -11.38 -1.64 6.74
C PRO A 242 -10.53 -0.55 7.39
N ALA A 243 -10.05 -0.77 8.61
CA ALA A 243 -9.13 0.13 9.29
C ALA A 243 -7.72 0.17 8.64
N LEU A 244 -7.28 -0.94 8.02
CA LEU A 244 -5.99 -1.04 7.35
C LEU A 244 -6.17 -0.92 5.83
N THR A 245 -5.89 0.26 5.30
CA THR A 245 -6.03 0.57 3.88
C THR A 245 -4.80 1.25 3.33
N LYS A 246 -4.64 1.22 2.02
CA LYS A 246 -3.59 1.93 1.28
C LYS A 246 -4.19 2.93 0.29
N ALA A 247 -3.40 3.95 -0.08
CA ALA A 247 -3.79 4.92 -1.08
C ALA A 247 -3.81 4.32 -2.50
N ASN A 248 -3.15 3.18 -2.70
CA ASN A 248 -3.04 2.49 -3.98
C ASN A 248 -3.35 1.00 -3.88
N ALA A 249 -3.43 0.32 -5.03
CA ALA A 249 -3.74 -1.11 -5.12
C ALA A 249 -2.51 -2.03 -4.95
N LEU A 250 -1.32 -1.50 -4.59
CA LEU A 250 -0.11 -2.31 -4.46
C LEU A 250 -0.18 -3.33 -3.31
N GLY A 251 -1.04 -3.09 -2.31
CA GLY A 251 -1.31 -4.03 -1.23
C GLY A 251 -2.26 -5.19 -1.58
N GLN A 252 -2.66 -5.33 -2.86
CA GLN A 252 -3.57 -6.39 -3.31
C GLN A 252 -2.78 -7.51 -4.00
N TYR A 253 -2.69 -8.63 -3.33
CA TYR A 253 -1.98 -9.82 -3.83
C TYR A 253 -3.01 -10.87 -4.24
N LEU A 254 -2.98 -11.22 -5.52
CA LEU A 254 -3.98 -12.10 -6.13
C LEU A 254 -3.26 -13.31 -6.75
N PHE A 255 -3.80 -14.49 -6.51
CA PHE A 255 -3.23 -15.74 -6.99
C PHE A 255 -4.30 -16.61 -7.63
N VAL A 256 -3.98 -17.22 -8.75
CA VAL A 256 -4.84 -18.20 -9.44
C VAL A 256 -4.04 -19.48 -9.64
N ASN A 257 -4.49 -20.59 -9.08
CA ASN A 257 -3.79 -21.88 -9.09
C ASN A 257 -2.30 -21.76 -8.69
N GLY A 258 -2.02 -20.95 -7.63
CA GLY A 258 -0.67 -20.70 -7.13
C GLY A 258 0.17 -19.70 -7.96
N ARG A 259 -0.35 -19.18 -9.06
CA ARG A 259 0.29 -18.19 -9.92
C ARG A 259 -0.07 -16.77 -9.48
N PRO A 260 0.89 -15.88 -9.22
CA PRO A 260 0.61 -14.46 -8.97
C PRO A 260 0.02 -13.78 -10.21
N VAL A 261 -1.10 -13.08 -10.05
CA VAL A 261 -1.79 -12.38 -11.16
C VAL A 261 -2.13 -10.94 -10.79
N ARG A 262 -2.34 -10.11 -11.82
CA ARG A 262 -2.89 -8.75 -11.74
C ARG A 262 -4.07 -8.63 -12.70
N ASP A 263 -5.12 -9.35 -12.40
CA ASP A 263 -6.30 -9.44 -13.26
C ASP A 263 -7.33 -8.36 -12.92
N LYS A 264 -7.81 -7.65 -13.95
CA LYS A 264 -8.77 -6.54 -13.80
C LYS A 264 -10.13 -6.98 -13.27
N LEU A 265 -10.57 -8.19 -13.59
CA LEU A 265 -11.84 -8.74 -13.10
C LEU A 265 -11.78 -8.96 -11.59
N ILE A 266 -10.70 -9.60 -11.11
CA ILE A 266 -10.50 -9.87 -9.68
C ILE A 266 -10.35 -8.56 -8.91
N LEU A 267 -9.54 -7.61 -9.40
CA LEU A 267 -9.41 -6.27 -8.80
C LEU A 267 -10.75 -5.53 -8.73
N GLY A 268 -11.55 -5.61 -9.79
CA GLY A 268 -12.90 -5.06 -9.83
C GLY A 268 -13.86 -5.72 -8.84
N ALA A 269 -13.76 -7.05 -8.65
CA ALA A 269 -14.53 -7.78 -7.65
C ALA A 269 -14.17 -7.39 -6.22
N VAL A 270 -12.87 -7.27 -5.91
CA VAL A 270 -12.37 -6.76 -4.63
C VAL A 270 -12.93 -5.37 -4.34
N ARG A 271 -12.86 -4.47 -5.31
CA ARG A 271 -13.39 -3.11 -5.16
C ARG A 271 -14.89 -3.09 -4.90
N ALA A 272 -15.65 -3.92 -5.61
CA ALA A 272 -17.10 -4.06 -5.40
C ALA A 272 -17.45 -4.61 -4.02
N ALA A 273 -16.64 -5.52 -3.47
CA ALA A 273 -16.85 -6.06 -2.13
C ALA A 273 -16.65 -5.02 -1.03
N TYR A 274 -15.68 -4.12 -1.21
CA TYR A 274 -15.34 -3.08 -0.23
C TYR A 274 -16.06 -1.75 -0.46
N SER A 275 -16.94 -1.63 -1.46
CA SER A 275 -17.62 -0.37 -1.82
C SER A 275 -18.38 0.28 -0.67
N ASP A 276 -18.93 -0.54 0.23
CA ASP A 276 -19.72 -0.10 1.37
C ASP A 276 -18.87 0.23 2.62
N TYR A 277 -17.58 -0.08 2.59
CA TYR A 277 -16.66 0.01 3.73
C TYR A 277 -15.53 1.02 3.52
N LEU A 278 -15.11 1.25 2.27
CA LEU A 278 -13.97 2.10 1.96
C LEU A 278 -14.34 3.23 0.99
N PRO A 279 -13.76 4.43 1.20
CA PRO A 279 -13.79 5.50 0.22
C PRO A 279 -13.21 5.06 -1.13
N ARG A 280 -13.52 5.81 -2.20
CA ARG A 280 -13.10 5.44 -3.57
C ARG A 280 -11.60 5.53 -3.82
N ASP A 281 -10.91 6.33 -3.04
CA ASP A 281 -9.48 6.62 -3.06
C ASP A 281 -8.66 5.71 -2.13
N ARG A 282 -9.30 4.79 -1.41
CA ARG A 282 -8.62 3.84 -0.53
C ARG A 282 -8.77 2.42 -1.04
N HIS A 283 -7.72 1.65 -0.86
CA HIS A 283 -7.63 0.26 -1.30
C HIS A 283 -7.40 -0.68 -0.12
N PRO A 284 -8.07 -1.83 -0.07
CA PRO A 284 -7.84 -2.82 0.98
C PRO A 284 -6.49 -3.50 0.78
N VAL A 285 -5.87 -3.92 1.89
CA VAL A 285 -4.72 -4.83 1.87
C VAL A 285 -5.24 -6.26 1.96
N LEU A 286 -4.87 -7.13 1.02
CA LEU A 286 -5.34 -8.51 0.99
C LEU A 286 -4.42 -9.44 0.20
N ALA A 287 -4.53 -10.73 0.50
CA ALA A 287 -3.96 -11.81 -0.31
C ALA A 287 -5.04 -12.87 -0.56
N LEU A 288 -5.52 -13.00 -1.80
CA LEU A 288 -6.56 -13.94 -2.20
C LEU A 288 -6.01 -15.00 -3.14
N PHE A 289 -6.39 -16.24 -2.90
CA PHE A 289 -6.03 -17.42 -3.66
C PHE A 289 -7.29 -18.02 -4.27
N VAL A 290 -7.36 -18.01 -5.59
CA VAL A 290 -8.43 -18.63 -6.37
C VAL A 290 -7.91 -19.96 -6.89
N THR A 291 -8.57 -21.03 -6.54
CA THR A 291 -8.25 -22.39 -7.00
C THR A 291 -9.41 -22.94 -7.78
N LEU A 292 -9.15 -23.42 -8.99
CA LEU A 292 -10.15 -24.00 -9.89
C LEU A 292 -9.49 -25.00 -10.82
N ASP A 293 -10.31 -25.79 -11.54
CA ASP A 293 -9.81 -26.71 -12.56
C ASP A 293 -8.95 -25.94 -13.58
N PRO A 294 -7.71 -26.37 -13.88
CA PRO A 294 -6.88 -25.74 -14.91
C PRO A 294 -7.56 -25.57 -16.28
N ARG A 295 -8.54 -26.42 -16.62
CA ARG A 295 -9.33 -26.31 -17.86
C ARG A 295 -10.32 -25.14 -17.87
N GLU A 296 -10.64 -24.59 -16.70
CA GLU A 296 -11.58 -23.46 -16.57
C GLU A 296 -10.86 -22.10 -16.58
N VAL A 297 -9.52 -22.08 -16.72
CA VAL A 297 -8.72 -20.86 -16.76
C VAL A 297 -7.62 -20.94 -17.81
N ASP A 298 -7.58 -19.96 -18.71
CA ASP A 298 -6.45 -19.78 -19.63
C ASP A 298 -5.45 -18.78 -19.01
N ALA A 299 -4.24 -19.27 -18.70
CA ALA A 299 -3.13 -18.48 -18.17
C ALA A 299 -2.15 -18.01 -19.27
N ASN A 300 -2.39 -18.35 -20.53
CA ASN A 300 -1.53 -18.00 -21.66
C ASN A 300 -2.03 -16.76 -22.42
N VAL A 301 -2.55 -15.78 -21.72
CA VAL A 301 -3.12 -14.54 -22.29
C VAL A 301 -2.06 -13.47 -22.53
N HIS A 302 -1.06 -13.38 -21.63
CA HIS A 302 -0.02 -12.35 -21.66
C HIS A 302 1.38 -12.98 -21.55
N PRO A 303 2.43 -12.48 -22.24
CA PRO A 303 3.78 -13.03 -22.15
C PRO A 303 4.30 -13.13 -20.70
N ALA A 304 4.08 -12.10 -19.89
CA ALA A 304 4.44 -12.09 -18.46
C ALA A 304 3.53 -12.95 -17.57
N LYS A 305 2.49 -13.57 -18.11
CA LYS A 305 1.54 -14.45 -17.41
C LYS A 305 0.83 -13.76 -16.23
N THR A 306 0.67 -12.44 -16.29
CA THR A 306 0.05 -11.64 -15.20
C THR A 306 -1.46 -11.53 -15.31
N GLU A 307 -2.04 -11.77 -16.48
CA GLU A 307 -3.47 -11.77 -16.74
C GLU A 307 -3.94 -13.21 -17.05
N VAL A 308 -5.15 -13.51 -16.65
CA VAL A 308 -5.78 -14.82 -16.89
C VAL A 308 -7.18 -14.60 -17.49
N ARG A 309 -7.66 -15.60 -18.23
CA ARG A 309 -9.03 -15.58 -18.77
C ARG A 309 -9.81 -16.75 -18.17
N PHE A 310 -10.84 -16.44 -17.40
CA PHE A 310 -11.73 -17.43 -16.83
C PHE A 310 -12.80 -17.84 -17.84
N ARG A 311 -13.11 -19.12 -17.91
CA ARG A 311 -14.24 -19.63 -18.71
C ARG A 311 -15.57 -19.11 -18.15
N ASN A 312 -15.75 -19.11 -16.82
CA ASN A 312 -16.89 -18.53 -16.15
C ASN A 312 -16.46 -17.33 -15.27
N ALA A 313 -16.22 -16.20 -15.92
CA ALA A 313 -15.82 -14.96 -15.26
C ALA A 313 -16.87 -14.43 -14.26
N GLY A 314 -18.16 -14.67 -14.54
CA GLY A 314 -19.28 -14.27 -13.68
C GLY A 314 -19.28 -15.00 -12.34
N LEU A 315 -19.06 -16.32 -12.35
CA LEU A 315 -18.96 -17.16 -11.14
C LEU A 315 -17.80 -16.71 -10.25
N VAL A 316 -16.60 -16.58 -10.83
CA VAL A 316 -15.39 -16.16 -10.09
C VAL A 316 -15.60 -14.79 -9.44
N ARG A 317 -16.12 -13.82 -10.18
CA ARG A 317 -16.44 -12.49 -9.67
C ARG A 317 -17.45 -12.54 -8.53
N ALA A 318 -18.56 -13.23 -8.72
CA ALA A 318 -19.62 -13.35 -7.72
C ALA A 318 -19.10 -14.00 -6.43
N LEU A 319 -18.29 -15.06 -6.56
CA LEU A 319 -17.73 -15.79 -5.42
C LEU A 319 -16.74 -14.92 -4.62
N ILE A 320 -15.88 -14.15 -5.28
CA ILE A 320 -14.96 -13.22 -4.61
C ILE A 320 -15.74 -12.13 -3.86
N VAL A 321 -16.74 -11.52 -4.50
CA VAL A 321 -17.57 -10.48 -3.87
C VAL A 321 -18.32 -11.05 -2.67
N HIS A 322 -18.91 -12.22 -2.81
CA HIS A 322 -19.66 -12.88 -1.73
C HIS A 322 -18.76 -13.24 -0.56
N GLY A 323 -17.65 -13.92 -0.81
CA GLY A 323 -16.72 -14.36 0.24
C GLY A 323 -16.11 -13.18 1.03
N LEU A 324 -15.74 -12.11 0.34
CA LEU A 324 -15.24 -10.90 1.00
C LEU A 324 -16.34 -10.20 1.81
N LYS A 325 -17.54 -10.01 1.26
CA LYS A 325 -18.66 -9.37 2.00
C LYS A 325 -19.07 -10.18 3.23
N GLU A 326 -19.11 -11.49 3.12
CA GLU A 326 -19.40 -12.37 4.27
C GLU A 326 -18.31 -12.28 5.34
N ALA A 327 -17.05 -12.29 4.96
CA ALA A 327 -15.92 -12.15 5.88
C ALA A 327 -15.96 -10.80 6.61
N LEU A 328 -16.18 -9.70 5.89
CA LEU A 328 -16.28 -8.36 6.46
C LEU A 328 -17.50 -8.21 7.41
N ALA A 329 -18.66 -8.77 7.03
CA ALA A 329 -19.86 -8.75 7.87
C ALA A 329 -19.69 -9.57 9.16
N ARG A 330 -18.97 -10.70 9.10
CA ARG A 330 -18.62 -11.53 10.26
C ARG A 330 -17.73 -10.78 11.24
N GLU A 331 -16.73 -10.06 10.75
CA GLU A 331 -15.84 -9.24 11.58
C GLU A 331 -16.57 -8.03 12.17
N GLY A 332 -17.42 -7.35 11.41
CA GLY A 332 -18.25 -6.26 11.93
C GLY A 332 -19.14 -6.69 13.09
N ARG A 333 -19.71 -7.90 13.05
CA ARG A 333 -20.47 -8.48 14.18
C ARG A 333 -19.59 -8.82 15.38
N ARG A 334 -18.38 -9.34 15.16
CA ARG A 334 -17.41 -9.63 16.24
C ARG A 334 -16.95 -8.36 16.93
N THR A 335 -16.63 -7.33 16.14
CA THR A 335 -16.19 -6.02 16.67
C THR A 335 -17.31 -5.36 17.45
N ALA A 336 -18.56 -5.42 16.98
CA ALA A 336 -19.73 -4.91 17.69
C ALA A 336 -20.00 -5.67 19.00
N ALA A 337 -19.87 -7.00 19.00
CA ALA A 337 -20.03 -7.82 20.20
C ALA A 337 -18.92 -7.55 21.22
N ASN A 338 -17.67 -7.49 20.78
CA ASN A 338 -16.52 -7.19 21.65
C ASN A 338 -16.56 -5.75 22.18
N SER A 339 -17.03 -4.79 21.37
CA SER A 339 -17.25 -3.41 21.82
C SER A 339 -18.36 -3.34 22.85
N GLY A 340 -19.42 -4.11 22.70
CA GLY A 340 -20.51 -4.25 23.67
C GLY A 340 -20.02 -4.83 25.00
N GLU A 341 -19.24 -5.93 24.97
CA GLU A 341 -18.66 -6.52 26.20
C GLU A 341 -17.62 -5.60 26.85
N SER A 342 -16.77 -4.94 26.08
CA SER A 342 -15.79 -3.98 26.58
C SER A 342 -16.47 -2.73 27.15
N ALA A 343 -17.51 -2.22 26.50
CA ALA A 343 -18.33 -1.14 27.02
C ALA A 343 -19.07 -1.58 28.30
N LEU A 344 -19.68 -2.77 28.31
CA LEU A 344 -20.35 -3.33 29.49
C LEU A 344 -19.35 -3.60 30.62
N SER A 345 -18.13 -4.01 30.35
CA SER A 345 -17.09 -4.17 31.37
C SER A 345 -16.63 -2.83 31.96
N SER A 346 -16.62 -1.78 31.16
CA SER A 346 -16.31 -0.41 31.59
C SER A 346 -17.47 0.21 32.40
N PHE A 347 -18.70 -0.27 32.22
CA PHE A 347 -19.88 0.13 32.96
C PHE A 347 -20.19 -0.80 34.15
N ARG A 348 -19.38 -1.81 34.44
CA ARG A 348 -19.49 -2.54 35.70
C ARG A 348 -18.98 -1.63 36.81
N PRO A 349 -19.84 -1.01 37.64
CA PRO A 349 -19.36 -0.32 38.80
C PRO A 349 -18.66 -1.37 39.69
N ALA A 350 -17.45 -1.06 40.11
CA ALA A 350 -16.81 -1.78 41.19
C ALA A 350 -17.69 -1.57 42.45
N PHE A 351 -18.62 -2.47 42.67
CA PHE A 351 -19.42 -2.51 43.86
C PHE A 351 -18.51 -2.95 45.02
N THR A 352 -17.88 -2.00 45.67
CA THR A 352 -17.56 -2.14 47.07
C THR A 352 -18.84 -1.78 47.84
N PRO A 353 -19.41 -2.68 48.62
CA PRO A 353 -20.55 -2.36 49.46
C PRO A 353 -20.08 -1.40 50.56
N ARG A 354 -20.33 -0.11 50.40
CA ARG A 354 -20.30 0.84 51.48
C ARG A 354 -21.74 1.06 51.94
N PRO A 355 -22.08 0.75 53.19
CA PRO A 355 -23.35 1.18 53.74
C PRO A 355 -23.22 2.66 54.05
N ALA A 356 -23.83 3.50 53.29
CA ALA A 356 -24.08 4.88 53.65
C ALA A 356 -25.38 5.32 53.00
N SER A 357 -26.36 5.44 53.81
CA SER A 357 -27.54 6.24 53.56
C SER A 357 -27.11 7.70 53.34
N TRP A 358 -27.01 8.11 52.08
CA TRP A 358 -26.83 9.52 51.73
C TRP A 358 -28.20 10.18 51.78
N ASP A 359 -28.41 10.99 52.81
CA ASP A 359 -29.57 11.90 52.86
C ASP A 359 -29.18 13.21 52.14
N TRP A 360 -29.67 13.40 50.93
CA TRP A 360 -29.44 14.59 50.12
C TRP A 360 -30.01 15.87 50.81
N ARG A 361 -30.90 15.74 51.80
CA ARG A 361 -31.48 16.84 52.57
C ARG A 361 -30.56 17.31 53.68
N ALA A 362 -29.53 16.54 54.03
CA ALA A 362 -28.55 16.86 55.06
C ALA A 362 -27.22 17.36 54.48
N SER A 363 -27.15 17.70 53.20
CA SER A 363 -25.96 18.28 52.58
C SER A 363 -25.77 19.72 53.07
N PRO A 364 -24.74 20.05 53.88
CA PRO A 364 -24.49 21.42 54.27
C PRO A 364 -24.17 22.26 53.05
N ALA A 365 -24.90 23.35 52.86
CA ALA A 365 -24.54 24.37 51.90
C ALA A 365 -23.11 24.84 52.21
N ALA A 366 -22.20 24.72 51.24
CA ALA A 366 -20.84 25.20 51.41
C ALA A 366 -20.88 26.70 51.77
N PRO A 367 -20.23 27.14 52.84
CA PRO A 367 -20.18 28.56 53.18
C PRO A 367 -19.39 29.28 52.07
N VAL A 368 -19.98 30.31 51.51
CA VAL A 368 -19.33 31.25 50.61
C VAL A 368 -18.26 31.98 51.45
N ALA A 369 -17.00 31.67 51.23
CA ALA A 369 -15.89 32.39 51.82
C ALA A 369 -15.89 33.82 51.26
N PRO A 370 -15.83 34.87 52.11
CA PRO A 370 -15.72 36.25 51.65
C PRO A 370 -14.37 36.44 50.97
N MET A 371 -14.36 37.09 49.81
CA MET A 371 -13.15 37.50 49.12
C MET A 371 -12.37 38.49 50.01
N PRO A 372 -11.06 38.31 50.21
CA PRO A 372 -10.23 39.30 50.88
C PRO A 372 -10.06 40.52 49.98
N SER A 373 -10.38 41.69 50.52
CA SER A 373 -10.05 43.00 49.96
C SER A 373 -8.53 43.20 50.06
N PHE A 374 -7.87 43.41 48.92
CA PHE A 374 -6.47 43.82 48.89
C PHE A 374 -6.35 45.31 49.15
N ASP A 375 -5.91 45.68 50.32
CA ASP A 375 -5.29 46.96 50.60
C ASP A 375 -3.79 46.81 50.54
N GLY A 376 -3.16 47.83 49.95
CA GLY A 376 -1.80 47.76 49.44
C GLY A 376 -0.66 47.77 50.44
N ALA A 377 0.46 47.54 49.90
CA ALA A 377 1.83 47.92 50.22
C ALA A 377 2.78 46.80 50.62
N ALA A 378 3.92 46.83 49.92
CA ALA A 378 5.28 46.33 50.19
C ALA A 378 5.73 45.05 49.46
N ALA A 379 6.66 45.24 48.51
CA ALA A 379 7.61 44.28 47.98
C ALA A 379 8.72 43.96 49.01
N PRO A 380 9.73 43.08 48.75
CA PRO A 380 9.86 41.99 47.77
C PRO A 380 10.29 40.68 48.43
N ALA A 381 10.03 39.55 47.81
CA ALA A 381 10.83 38.35 48.00
C ALA A 381 10.73 37.48 46.72
N PHE A 382 11.85 37.17 46.14
CA PHE A 382 11.98 36.17 45.12
C PHE A 382 11.35 34.86 45.57
N ALA A 383 10.32 34.42 44.90
CA ALA A 383 9.77 33.09 45.04
C ALA A 383 9.69 32.45 43.67
N GLU A 384 10.58 31.50 43.46
CA GLU A 384 10.46 30.43 42.47
C GLU A 384 9.15 29.68 42.66
N ARG A 385 8.06 30.25 42.24
CA ARG A 385 6.73 29.59 42.14
C ARG A 385 5.84 30.30 41.15
N ALA A 386 6.34 30.34 39.91
CA ALA A 386 5.51 30.65 38.75
C ALA A 386 5.99 29.92 37.52
N GLN A 387 6.26 28.64 37.65
CA GLN A 387 6.03 27.73 36.56
C GLN A 387 4.56 27.29 36.61
N ALA A 388 3.71 28.30 36.69
CA ALA A 388 2.33 28.12 36.27
C ALA A 388 2.36 27.81 34.80
N ALA A 389 1.83 26.66 34.47
CA ALA A 389 1.55 26.17 33.14
C ALA A 389 1.46 27.31 32.10
N PHE A 390 2.44 27.41 31.24
CA PHE A 390 2.18 27.90 29.91
C PHE A 390 1.23 26.87 29.29
N ASP A 391 -0.05 27.11 29.49
CA ASP A 391 -1.07 26.58 28.62
C ASP A 391 -0.76 27.20 27.26
N VAL A 392 0.10 26.54 26.48
CA VAL A 392 0.28 26.82 25.07
C VAL A 392 -0.99 26.30 24.44
N GLY A 393 -2.07 27.05 24.63
CA GLY A 393 -3.21 26.99 23.77
C GLY A 393 -2.69 27.04 22.36
N ALA A 394 -3.18 26.15 21.49
CA ALA A 394 -2.92 26.21 20.07
C ALA A 394 -2.88 27.68 19.65
N PRO A 395 -1.94 28.12 18.77
CA PRO A 395 -1.86 29.49 18.33
C PRO A 395 -3.26 29.87 17.82
N SER A 396 -4.01 30.52 18.68
CA SER A 396 -5.21 31.22 18.29
C SER A 396 -4.68 32.34 17.40
N ALA A 397 -4.87 32.21 16.10
CA ALA A 397 -5.04 33.38 15.29
C ALA A 397 -6.28 34.05 15.89
N ASP A 398 -6.05 34.88 16.91
CA ASP A 398 -7.03 35.81 17.43
C ASP A 398 -7.25 36.89 16.37
N VAL A 399 -7.84 36.48 15.26
CA VAL A 399 -8.64 37.38 14.46
C VAL A 399 -9.87 37.63 15.33
N ARG A 400 -9.89 38.77 16.01
CA ARG A 400 -11.11 39.31 16.61
C ARG A 400 -12.11 39.45 15.47
N PHE A 401 -12.90 38.41 15.25
CA PHE A 401 -14.10 38.51 14.44
C PHE A 401 -15.09 39.36 15.28
N GLU A 402 -15.26 40.61 14.91
CA GLU A 402 -16.45 41.33 15.24
C GLU A 402 -17.63 40.46 14.81
N ALA A 403 -18.48 40.09 15.75
CA ALA A 403 -19.66 39.28 15.48
C ALA A 403 -20.53 40.08 14.49
N GLN A 404 -20.45 39.75 13.21
CA GLN A 404 -21.34 40.33 12.20
C GLN A 404 -22.79 39.97 12.55
N PRO A 405 -23.73 40.93 12.48
CA PRO A 405 -25.14 40.65 12.77
C PRO A 405 -25.62 39.49 11.88
N ALA A 406 -26.35 38.56 12.48
CA ALA A 406 -26.78 37.31 11.78
C ALA A 406 -27.60 37.56 10.50
N GLY A 407 -28.12 38.77 10.30
CA GLY A 407 -28.82 39.19 9.08
C GLY A 407 -27.93 39.28 7.83
N ASP A 408 -26.69 39.77 7.97
CA ASP A 408 -25.77 39.96 6.82
C ASP A 408 -25.19 38.63 6.31
N LEU A 409 -25.12 37.59 7.16
CA LEU A 409 -24.56 36.30 6.77
C LEU A 409 -25.48 35.48 5.85
N VAL A 410 -26.79 35.66 5.93
CA VAL A 410 -27.79 34.96 5.10
C VAL A 410 -27.69 35.43 3.64
N ASP A 411 -27.20 36.63 3.41
CA ASP A 411 -27.03 37.23 2.06
C ASP A 411 -25.71 36.80 1.38
N ARG A 412 -24.86 36.10 2.09
CA ARG A 412 -23.62 35.55 1.54
C ARG A 412 -23.89 34.33 0.65
N PRO A 413 -23.02 34.03 -0.33
CA PRO A 413 -23.21 32.89 -1.25
C PRO A 413 -23.44 31.55 -0.57
N LEU A 414 -22.68 31.23 0.52
CA LEU A 414 -22.86 30.01 1.29
C LEU A 414 -23.71 30.22 2.55
N GLY A 415 -24.33 31.40 2.74
CA GLY A 415 -25.27 31.69 3.80
C GLY A 415 -24.69 31.72 5.19
N ALA A 416 -25.56 31.60 6.19
CA ALA A 416 -25.25 31.55 7.63
C ALA A 416 -25.32 30.12 8.16
N ALA A 417 -24.28 29.64 8.83
CA ALA A 417 -24.28 28.34 9.47
C ALA A 417 -25.35 28.27 10.57
N ARG A 418 -26.16 27.24 10.58
CA ARG A 418 -27.24 27.00 11.52
C ARG A 418 -26.98 25.87 12.49
N THR A 419 -26.42 24.76 11.96
CA THR A 419 -26.14 23.58 12.76
C THR A 419 -25.08 22.71 12.09
N GLN A 420 -24.50 21.81 12.87
CA GLN A 420 -23.64 20.74 12.41
C GLN A 420 -24.33 19.40 12.64
N ILE A 421 -24.32 18.52 11.63
CA ILE A 421 -24.93 17.20 11.67
C ILE A 421 -23.82 16.15 11.65
N HIS A 422 -23.89 15.17 12.55
CA HIS A 422 -22.92 14.08 12.69
C HIS A 422 -21.45 14.54 12.78
N GLU A 423 -21.22 15.75 13.31
CA GLU A 423 -19.88 16.33 13.42
C GLU A 423 -19.09 16.33 12.07
N THR A 424 -19.81 16.22 10.96
CA THR A 424 -19.27 16.10 9.60
C THR A 424 -19.84 17.11 8.64
N TYR A 425 -21.15 17.41 8.73
CA TYR A 425 -21.83 18.27 7.78
C TYR A 425 -22.31 19.56 8.43
N ILE A 426 -21.99 20.70 7.81
CA ILE A 426 -22.50 22.01 8.20
C ILE A 426 -23.76 22.28 7.39
N VAL A 427 -24.86 22.62 8.05
CA VAL A 427 -26.07 23.11 7.41
C VAL A 427 -26.12 24.61 7.55
N SER A 428 -26.12 25.33 6.42
CA SER A 428 -26.24 26.77 6.35
C SER A 428 -27.53 27.19 5.67
N GLN A 429 -28.05 28.35 6.02
CA GLN A 429 -29.26 28.95 5.47
C GLN A 429 -28.88 30.14 4.57
N THR A 430 -29.39 30.13 3.35
CA THR A 430 -29.39 31.28 2.44
C THR A 430 -30.78 31.90 2.38
N ARG A 431 -30.95 33.02 1.65
CA ARG A 431 -32.29 33.59 1.40
C ARG A 431 -33.23 32.63 0.68
N ASP A 432 -32.68 31.86 -0.27
CA ASP A 432 -33.46 31.09 -1.23
C ASP A 432 -33.49 29.59 -0.92
N GLY A 433 -32.83 29.16 0.17
CA GLY A 433 -32.75 27.74 0.49
C GLY A 433 -31.81 27.39 1.62
N LEU A 434 -31.28 26.20 1.57
CA LEU A 434 -30.26 25.73 2.49
C LEU A 434 -29.13 25.05 1.72
N ILE A 435 -27.92 25.11 2.31
CA ILE A 435 -26.72 24.48 1.80
C ILE A 435 -26.20 23.48 2.83
N ILE A 436 -25.82 22.31 2.37
CA ILE A 436 -25.18 21.28 3.18
C ILE A 436 -23.74 21.18 2.72
N VAL A 437 -22.78 21.47 3.61
CA VAL A 437 -21.35 21.47 3.34
C VAL A 437 -20.69 20.30 4.05
N ASP A 438 -19.90 19.52 3.33
CA ASP A 438 -18.98 18.56 3.93
C ASP A 438 -17.76 19.32 4.46
N GLN A 439 -17.68 19.46 5.80
CA GLN A 439 -16.62 20.25 6.44
C GLN A 439 -15.22 19.69 6.18
N HIS A 440 -15.09 18.36 6.09
CA HIS A 440 -13.81 17.71 5.83
C HIS A 440 -13.33 17.99 4.41
N ALA A 441 -14.18 17.73 3.42
CA ALA A 441 -13.88 17.97 2.01
C ALA A 441 -13.60 19.46 1.72
N ALA A 442 -14.35 20.36 2.37
CA ALA A 442 -14.15 21.80 2.26
C ALA A 442 -12.79 22.25 2.81
N HIS A 443 -12.48 21.81 4.04
CA HIS A 443 -11.20 22.15 4.68
C HIS A 443 -10.00 21.57 3.92
N GLU A 444 -10.10 20.33 3.46
CA GLU A 444 -9.08 19.70 2.61
C GLU A 444 -8.78 20.53 1.36
N ARG A 445 -9.82 21.00 0.67
CA ARG A 445 -9.66 21.85 -0.52
C ARG A 445 -8.99 23.19 -0.20
N ILE A 446 -9.38 23.83 0.87
CA ILE A 446 -8.80 25.09 1.33
C ILE A 446 -7.30 24.92 1.61
N VAL A 447 -6.92 23.89 2.39
CA VAL A 447 -5.52 23.61 2.71
C VAL A 447 -4.72 23.32 1.43
N TYR A 448 -5.28 22.56 0.49
CA TYR A 448 -4.65 22.29 -0.80
C TYR A 448 -4.35 23.57 -1.60
N GLU A 449 -5.34 24.45 -1.77
CA GLU A 449 -5.14 25.70 -2.52
C GLU A 449 -4.16 26.64 -1.81
N ARG A 450 -4.15 26.68 -0.48
CA ARG A 450 -3.14 27.41 0.31
C ARG A 450 -1.73 26.87 0.11
N LEU A 451 -1.55 25.54 0.15
CA LEU A 451 -0.26 24.91 -0.13
C LEU A 451 0.21 25.23 -1.53
N LYS A 452 -0.68 25.14 -2.52
CA LYS A 452 -0.39 25.48 -3.92
C LYS A 452 0.02 26.94 -4.10
N ALA A 453 -0.69 27.86 -3.47
CA ALA A 453 -0.37 29.28 -3.50
C ALA A 453 0.99 29.58 -2.82
N SER A 454 1.26 28.95 -1.69
CA SER A 454 2.53 29.10 -0.96
C SER A 454 3.72 28.58 -1.76
N LEU A 455 3.57 27.44 -2.45
CA LEU A 455 4.59 26.91 -3.35
C LEU A 455 4.92 27.85 -4.50
N ALA A 456 3.88 28.50 -5.09
CA ALA A 456 4.05 29.43 -6.20
C ALA A 456 4.71 30.75 -5.76
N ALA A 457 4.57 31.14 -4.48
CA ALA A 457 5.09 32.40 -3.97
C ALA A 457 6.55 32.29 -3.48
N ASN A 458 6.80 31.67 -2.33
CA ASN A 458 8.13 31.64 -1.69
C ASN A 458 8.41 30.33 -0.94
N GLY A 459 7.69 29.26 -1.21
CA GLY A 459 7.76 28.01 -0.47
C GLY A 459 6.80 27.97 0.73
N VAL A 460 6.63 26.77 1.29
CA VAL A 460 5.71 26.52 2.40
C VAL A 460 6.40 26.83 3.73
N GLN A 461 5.74 27.59 4.59
CA GLN A 461 6.23 27.89 5.94
C GLN A 461 6.35 26.60 6.76
N ARG A 462 7.45 26.46 7.51
CA ARG A 462 7.83 25.28 8.26
C ARG A 462 7.62 25.47 9.75
N GLN A 463 7.20 24.43 10.42
CA GLN A 463 7.17 24.33 11.87
C GLN A 463 8.21 23.31 12.32
N ILE A 464 9.18 23.76 13.10
CA ILE A 464 10.20 22.89 13.69
C ILE A 464 9.56 22.11 14.84
N LEU A 465 9.73 20.79 14.82
CA LEU A 465 9.31 19.93 15.91
C LEU A 465 10.33 20.00 17.07
N LEU A 466 9.87 20.25 18.28
CA LEU A 466 10.72 20.34 19.46
C LEU A 466 11.44 19.01 19.72
N ILE A 467 10.75 17.91 19.48
CA ILE A 467 11.28 16.54 19.49
C ILE A 467 11.00 15.96 18.11
N PRO A 468 12.01 15.49 17.37
CA PRO A 468 11.80 14.83 16.10
C PRO A 468 10.90 13.61 16.25
N GLU A 469 9.93 13.43 15.35
CA GLU A 469 9.10 12.24 15.32
C GLU A 469 9.82 11.14 14.52
N ILE A 470 10.09 10.01 15.18
CA ILE A 470 10.74 8.86 14.53
C ILE A 470 9.65 7.95 13.99
N VAL A 471 9.73 7.64 12.69
CA VAL A 471 8.76 6.80 11.98
C VAL A 471 9.47 5.58 11.44
N GLU A 472 9.10 4.42 11.97
CA GLU A 472 9.60 3.13 11.50
C GLU A 472 8.83 2.67 10.26
N MET A 473 9.56 2.24 9.24
CA MET A 473 9.04 1.75 7.96
C MET A 473 9.97 0.66 7.41
N ASP A 474 9.56 -0.01 6.34
CA ASP A 474 10.49 -0.88 5.61
C ASP A 474 11.60 -0.05 4.94
N GLU A 475 12.80 -0.63 4.84
CA GLU A 475 14.01 0.04 4.35
C GLU A 475 13.84 0.63 2.94
N ALA A 476 13.11 -0.07 2.05
CA ALA A 476 12.81 0.41 0.70
C ALA A 476 11.94 1.67 0.69
N THR A 477 11.01 1.76 1.65
CA THR A 477 10.16 2.94 1.83
C THR A 477 10.95 4.11 2.37
N VAL A 478 11.82 3.89 3.36
CA VAL A 478 12.74 4.91 3.88
C VAL A 478 13.60 5.49 2.77
N GLU A 479 14.19 4.62 1.97
CA GLU A 479 15.05 5.04 0.87
C GLU A 479 14.30 5.89 -0.16
N ARG A 480 13.09 5.48 -0.60
CA ARG A 480 12.28 6.28 -1.54
C ARG A 480 11.94 7.67 -1.02
N LEU A 481 11.64 7.79 0.27
CA LEU A 481 11.36 9.07 0.91
C LEU A 481 12.62 9.96 0.95
N LEU A 482 13.77 9.38 1.30
CA LEU A 482 15.04 10.10 1.38
C LEU A 482 15.54 10.57 0.02
N GLU A 483 15.34 9.80 -1.05
CA GLU A 483 15.64 10.23 -2.42
C GLU A 483 14.88 11.50 -2.83
N ARG A 484 13.75 11.78 -2.20
CA ARG A 484 12.89 12.94 -2.49
C ARG A 484 12.83 13.94 -1.34
N SER A 485 13.79 13.86 -0.43
CA SER A 485 13.84 14.75 0.76
C SER A 485 13.85 16.23 0.39
N GLU A 486 14.52 16.62 -0.69
CA GLU A 486 14.53 18.00 -1.20
C GLU A 486 13.16 18.43 -1.73
N GLU A 487 12.46 17.55 -2.49
CA GLU A 487 11.10 17.82 -2.93
C GLU A 487 10.16 18.01 -1.73
N LEU A 488 10.22 17.12 -0.74
CA LEU A 488 9.42 17.20 0.49
C LEU A 488 9.77 18.43 1.33
N ALA A 489 11.04 18.81 1.39
CA ALA A 489 11.48 20.01 2.07
C ALA A 489 10.89 21.28 1.43
N SER A 490 10.66 21.31 0.13
CA SER A 490 9.99 22.44 -0.55
C SER A 490 8.56 22.66 -0.06
N PHE A 491 7.88 21.58 0.39
CA PHE A 491 6.56 21.62 1.04
C PHE A 491 6.62 21.88 2.55
N GLY A 492 7.81 22.08 3.11
CA GLY A 492 7.98 22.29 4.54
C GLY A 492 8.05 21.02 5.37
N LEU A 493 8.20 19.85 4.74
CA LEU A 493 8.40 18.56 5.40
C LEU A 493 9.88 18.18 5.34
N ALA A 494 10.63 18.42 6.41
CA ALA A 494 12.04 18.05 6.50
C ALA A 494 12.21 16.70 7.19
N ILE A 495 12.80 15.77 6.46
CA ILE A 495 13.05 14.40 6.91
C ILE A 495 14.53 14.05 6.80
N GLU A 496 15.01 13.21 7.71
CA GLU A 496 16.38 12.69 7.68
C GLU A 496 16.40 11.20 8.03
N SER A 497 17.47 10.51 7.64
CA SER A 497 17.66 9.11 7.99
C SER A 497 17.91 8.94 9.49
N PHE A 498 17.23 8.01 10.12
CA PHE A 498 17.45 7.63 11.52
C PHE A 498 17.80 6.15 11.66
N GLY A 499 18.76 5.69 10.85
CA GLY A 499 19.18 4.29 10.80
C GLY A 499 18.41 3.43 9.80
N PRO A 500 18.69 2.12 9.75
CA PRO A 500 18.01 1.20 8.86
C PRO A 500 16.52 1.08 9.25
N GLY A 501 15.64 1.35 8.28
CA GLY A 501 14.19 1.19 8.50
C GLY A 501 13.51 2.31 9.31
N ALA A 502 14.16 3.48 9.54
CA ALA A 502 13.55 4.59 10.24
C ALA A 502 13.87 5.95 9.63
N VAL A 503 12.90 6.87 9.69
CA VAL A 503 13.01 8.27 9.27
C VAL A 503 12.69 9.18 10.45
N ALA A 504 13.50 10.20 10.68
CA ALA A 504 13.21 11.26 11.64
C ALA A 504 12.58 12.47 10.90
N VAL A 505 11.41 12.91 11.35
CA VAL A 505 10.75 14.14 10.89
C VAL A 505 11.20 15.28 11.78
N ARG A 506 11.85 16.28 11.21
CA ARG A 506 12.35 17.48 11.93
C ARG A 506 11.41 18.65 11.83
N GLU A 507 10.80 18.83 10.66
CA GLU A 507 9.95 19.98 10.37
C GLU A 507 8.70 19.50 9.63
N THR A 508 7.58 20.16 9.91
CA THR A 508 6.31 19.92 9.22
C THR A 508 5.77 21.24 8.67
N PRO A 509 4.92 21.21 7.61
CA PRO A 509 4.27 22.41 7.11
C PRO A 509 3.41 23.04 8.22
N SER A 510 3.61 24.32 8.52
CA SER A 510 2.85 25.03 9.57
C SER A 510 1.34 25.07 9.30
N LEU A 511 0.96 25.05 8.02
CA LEU A 511 -0.44 25.03 7.57
C LEU A 511 -1.20 23.74 7.98
N LEU A 512 -0.50 22.65 8.27
CA LEU A 512 -1.12 21.37 8.63
C LEU A 512 -1.44 21.26 10.13
N GLY A 513 -0.91 22.17 10.96
CA GLY A 513 -1.09 22.13 12.41
C GLY A 513 -0.55 20.83 13.05
N LYS A 514 -1.28 20.24 13.99
CA LYS A 514 -0.94 18.94 14.60
C LYS A 514 -1.19 17.82 13.59
N THR A 515 -0.14 17.40 12.90
CA THR A 515 -0.19 16.34 11.90
C THR A 515 0.38 15.03 12.45
N ASN A 516 -0.23 13.91 12.09
CA ASN A 516 0.36 12.59 12.29
C ASN A 516 1.43 12.36 11.22
N ALA A 517 2.68 12.69 11.55
CA ALA A 517 3.79 12.59 10.59
C ALA A 517 4.00 11.15 10.11
N GLY A 518 3.82 10.16 10.98
CA GLY A 518 3.93 8.75 10.61
C GLY A 518 2.88 8.33 9.56
N GLY A 519 1.63 8.73 9.73
CA GLY A 519 0.56 8.49 8.75
C GLY A 519 0.85 9.20 7.43
N LEU A 520 1.21 10.49 7.48
CA LEU A 520 1.55 11.30 6.32
C LEU A 520 2.69 10.68 5.49
N LEU A 521 3.79 10.26 6.13
CA LEU A 521 4.93 9.67 5.43
C LEU A 521 4.58 8.33 4.79
N ARG A 522 3.73 7.50 5.43
CA ARG A 522 3.28 6.24 4.83
C ARG A 522 2.45 6.50 3.58
N ASP A 523 1.48 7.39 3.65
CA ASP A 523 0.63 7.71 2.49
C ASP A 523 1.45 8.37 1.36
N LEU A 524 2.39 9.26 1.68
CA LEU A 524 3.32 9.83 0.70
C LEU A 524 4.17 8.76 0.03
N SER A 525 4.73 7.83 0.79
CA SER A 525 5.57 6.76 0.26
C SER A 525 4.81 5.80 -0.65
N GLU A 526 3.54 5.55 -0.33
CA GLU A 526 2.66 4.72 -1.14
C GLU A 526 2.35 5.38 -2.49
N HIS A 527 2.04 6.68 -2.50
CA HIS A 527 1.85 7.44 -3.73
C HIS A 527 3.14 7.52 -4.57
N MET A 528 4.28 7.74 -3.90
CA MET A 528 5.58 7.79 -4.59
C MET A 528 5.96 6.46 -5.26
N ALA A 529 5.51 5.33 -4.71
CA ALA A 529 5.73 4.02 -5.32
C ALA A 529 4.97 3.82 -6.65
N GLU A 530 3.89 4.56 -6.86
CA GLU A 530 3.10 4.53 -8.12
C GLU A 530 3.61 5.51 -9.18
N TRP A 531 4.48 6.47 -8.81
CA TRP A 531 4.95 7.46 -9.75
C TRP A 531 5.90 6.83 -10.76
N ASP A 532 5.49 6.86 -12.00
CA ASP A 532 6.39 6.60 -13.11
C ASP A 532 7.41 7.75 -13.19
N GLU A 533 8.68 7.45 -13.46
CA GLU A 533 9.73 8.48 -13.63
C GLU A 533 9.39 9.51 -14.72
N ALA A 534 8.45 9.16 -15.61
CA ALA A 534 7.94 10.02 -16.67
C ALA A 534 6.94 11.09 -16.21
N LEU A 535 6.46 11.08 -14.94
CA LEU A 535 5.52 12.09 -14.48
C LEU A 535 6.20 13.47 -14.33
N PRO A 536 5.63 14.55 -14.95
CA PRO A 536 6.15 15.89 -14.77
C PRO A 536 6.24 16.31 -13.31
N LEU A 537 7.31 17.03 -12.94
CA LEU A 537 7.54 17.49 -11.56
C LEU A 537 6.32 18.23 -10.99
N GLU A 538 5.66 19.07 -11.77
CA GLU A 538 4.46 19.81 -11.36
C GLU A 538 3.33 18.87 -10.91
N ARG A 539 3.07 17.78 -11.64
CA ARG A 539 2.06 16.79 -11.24
C ARG A 539 2.42 16.07 -9.95
N ARG A 540 3.69 15.71 -9.78
CA ARG A 540 4.18 15.09 -8.53
C ARG A 540 3.99 16.02 -7.35
N LEU A 541 4.35 17.29 -7.51
CA LEU A 541 4.15 18.32 -6.49
C LEU A 541 2.67 18.48 -6.10
N MET A 542 1.75 18.45 -7.07
CA MET A 542 0.32 18.52 -6.79
C MET A 542 -0.20 17.31 -6.03
N HIS A 543 0.31 16.10 -6.30
CA HIS A 543 -0.04 14.90 -5.53
C HIS A 543 0.45 14.97 -4.08
N VAL A 544 1.68 15.45 -3.85
CA VAL A 544 2.20 15.68 -2.49
C VAL A 544 1.32 16.68 -1.74
N ALA A 545 0.96 17.80 -2.38
CA ALA A 545 0.10 18.81 -1.78
C ALA A 545 -1.28 18.25 -1.42
N ALA A 546 -1.89 17.42 -2.28
CA ALA A 546 -3.18 16.78 -2.01
C ALA A 546 -3.11 15.83 -0.82
N THR A 547 -2.08 14.98 -0.76
CA THR A 547 -1.86 14.05 0.37
C THR A 547 -1.66 14.81 1.69
N MET A 548 -0.85 15.87 1.67
CA MET A 548 -0.63 16.72 2.85
C MET A 548 -1.92 17.41 3.29
N ALA A 549 -2.75 17.90 2.37
CA ALA A 549 -4.01 18.53 2.69
C ALA A 549 -4.98 17.59 3.41
N CYS A 550 -5.04 16.32 3.01
CA CYS A 550 -5.83 15.30 3.70
C CYS A 550 -5.39 15.09 5.15
N HIS A 551 -4.09 15.16 5.44
CA HIS A 551 -3.55 15.01 6.79
C HIS A 551 -3.68 16.27 7.65
N GLY A 552 -3.75 17.45 7.07
CA GLY A 552 -3.92 18.74 7.76
C GLY A 552 -5.37 19.14 7.95
N SER A 553 -6.34 18.43 7.36
CA SER A 553 -7.75 18.79 7.43
C SER A 553 -8.34 18.50 8.82
N VAL A 554 -9.35 19.30 9.21
CA VAL A 554 -10.14 19.05 10.42
C VAL A 554 -10.74 17.65 10.31
N ARG A 555 -10.38 16.75 11.23
CA ARG A 555 -10.89 15.37 11.23
C ARG A 555 -12.41 15.39 11.28
N ALA A 556 -13.06 14.59 10.47
CA ALA A 556 -14.47 14.25 10.63
C ALA A 556 -14.68 13.78 12.07
N GLY A 557 -15.71 14.32 12.76
CA GLY A 557 -15.96 14.01 14.17
C GLY A 557 -15.53 15.10 15.17
N ARG A 558 -15.12 16.30 14.70
CA ARG A 558 -14.94 17.47 15.56
C ARG A 558 -16.19 18.35 15.54
N ARG A 559 -16.72 18.65 16.73
CA ARG A 559 -17.79 19.65 16.88
C ARG A 559 -17.22 21.05 16.69
N LEU A 560 -17.74 21.78 15.71
CA LEU A 560 -17.38 23.16 15.42
C LEU A 560 -18.30 24.13 16.18
N ARG A 561 -17.76 25.26 16.60
CA ARG A 561 -18.56 26.37 17.14
C ARG A 561 -19.24 27.13 15.97
N PRO A 562 -20.33 27.84 16.21
CA PRO A 562 -21.00 28.62 15.15
C PRO A 562 -20.08 29.57 14.42
N GLU A 563 -19.15 30.20 15.14
CA GLU A 563 -18.16 31.11 14.58
C GLU A 563 -17.17 30.40 13.66
N GLU A 564 -16.70 29.21 14.07
CA GLU A 564 -15.80 28.36 13.28
C GLU A 564 -16.47 27.87 11.99
N MET A 565 -17.76 27.48 12.07
CA MET A 565 -18.53 27.08 10.90
C MET A 565 -18.69 28.25 9.90
N ASN A 566 -19.06 29.43 10.38
CA ASN A 566 -19.18 30.60 9.52
C ASN A 566 -17.82 31.04 8.94
N ALA A 567 -16.73 30.94 9.72
CA ALA A 567 -15.39 31.22 9.21
C ALA A 567 -15.01 30.28 8.07
N LEU A 568 -15.29 28.98 8.19
CA LEU A 568 -15.06 28.00 7.14
C LEU A 568 -15.87 28.33 5.86
N LEU A 569 -17.14 28.71 6.00
CA LEU A 569 -17.96 29.11 4.85
C LEU A 569 -17.40 30.35 4.16
N ARG A 570 -16.96 31.37 4.89
CA ARG A 570 -16.32 32.58 4.31
C ARG A 570 -15.05 32.25 3.57
N GLU A 571 -14.23 31.39 4.18
CA GLU A 571 -13.00 30.96 3.58
C GLU A 571 -13.22 30.15 2.28
N MET A 572 -14.25 29.30 2.24
CA MET A 572 -14.67 28.61 1.01
C MET A 572 -15.05 29.61 -0.11
N GLU A 573 -15.75 30.70 0.23
CA GLU A 573 -16.15 31.72 -0.72
C GLU A 573 -14.95 32.45 -1.36
N GLU A 574 -13.86 32.59 -0.62
CA GLU A 574 -12.63 33.24 -1.06
C GLU A 574 -11.69 32.26 -1.79
N THR A 575 -11.84 30.95 -1.55
CA THR A 575 -10.96 29.93 -2.10
C THR A 575 -11.37 29.50 -3.51
N PRO A 576 -10.48 29.57 -4.51
CA PRO A 576 -10.77 29.07 -5.85
C PRO A 576 -11.17 27.60 -5.84
N ASN A 577 -12.14 27.23 -6.66
CA ASN A 577 -12.62 25.86 -6.85
C ASN A 577 -13.09 25.16 -5.56
N SER A 578 -13.45 25.89 -4.51
CA SER A 578 -13.91 25.34 -3.22
C SER A 578 -15.19 24.49 -3.34
N GLY A 579 -15.93 24.60 -4.43
CA GLY A 579 -17.13 23.79 -4.72
C GLY A 579 -16.85 22.31 -5.01
N GLN A 580 -15.57 21.94 -5.20
CA GLN A 580 -15.14 20.56 -5.46
C GLN A 580 -13.94 20.20 -4.60
N CYS A 581 -13.92 18.98 -4.03
CA CYS A 581 -12.74 18.47 -3.31
C CYS A 581 -11.61 18.09 -4.31
N ASN A 582 -10.45 17.72 -3.79
CA ASN A 582 -9.28 17.32 -4.60
C ASN A 582 -9.56 16.09 -5.48
N HIS A 583 -10.60 15.33 -5.17
CA HIS A 583 -11.04 14.13 -5.88
C HIS A 583 -12.21 14.40 -6.85
N GLY A 584 -12.59 15.67 -7.06
CA GLY A 584 -13.66 16.09 -7.98
C GLY A 584 -15.09 15.90 -7.45
N ARG A 585 -15.28 15.58 -6.15
CA ARG A 585 -16.61 15.49 -5.54
C ARG A 585 -17.07 16.89 -5.10
N PRO A 586 -18.38 17.16 -5.11
CA PRO A 586 -18.90 18.41 -4.59
C PRO A 586 -18.59 18.50 -3.08
N THR A 587 -18.11 19.65 -2.63
CA THR A 587 -17.88 19.96 -1.21
C THR A 587 -19.14 20.49 -0.55
N TYR A 588 -20.12 20.94 -1.32
CA TYR A 588 -21.43 21.34 -0.82
C TYR A 588 -22.54 21.02 -1.82
N VAL A 589 -23.76 20.92 -1.31
CA VAL A 589 -24.98 20.74 -2.09
C VAL A 589 -25.97 21.83 -1.70
N GLU A 590 -26.52 22.52 -2.68
CA GLU A 590 -27.55 23.55 -2.51
C GLU A 590 -28.94 22.93 -2.71
N LEU A 591 -29.87 23.18 -1.80
CA LEU A 591 -31.28 22.82 -1.87
C LEU A 591 -32.12 24.09 -1.86
N LYS A 592 -32.70 24.43 -2.99
CA LYS A 592 -33.59 25.59 -3.08
C LYS A 592 -34.88 25.35 -2.30
N LEU A 593 -35.42 26.39 -1.70
CA LEU A 593 -36.66 26.30 -0.91
C LEU A 593 -37.80 25.70 -1.76
N SER A 594 -37.90 26.09 -3.03
CA SER A 594 -38.88 25.54 -3.97
C SER A 594 -38.77 24.02 -4.15
N ASP A 595 -37.56 23.46 -4.10
CA ASP A 595 -37.34 22.02 -4.25
C ASP A 595 -37.69 21.28 -2.93
N VAL A 596 -37.37 21.89 -1.80
CA VAL A 596 -37.79 21.41 -0.47
C VAL A 596 -39.33 21.41 -0.38
N GLU A 597 -40.00 22.49 -0.81
CA GLU A 597 -41.48 22.55 -0.81
C GLU A 597 -42.13 21.49 -1.68
N LYS A 598 -41.53 21.18 -2.85
CA LYS A 598 -41.99 20.07 -3.71
C LYS A 598 -41.92 18.71 -3.01
N LEU A 599 -40.89 18.45 -2.22
CA LEU A 599 -40.77 17.21 -1.44
C LEU A 599 -41.92 17.03 -0.45
N PHE A 600 -42.49 18.12 0.05
CA PHE A 600 -43.62 18.12 0.96
C PHE A 600 -45.00 18.31 0.24
N GLY A 601 -45.00 18.28 -1.10
CA GLY A 601 -46.22 18.44 -1.89
C GLY A 601 -46.90 19.81 -1.75
N ARG A 602 -46.16 20.85 -1.40
CA ARG A 602 -46.69 22.20 -1.19
C ARG A 602 -46.72 23.07 -2.43
N ARG A 603 -46.27 22.61 -3.59
CA ARG A 603 -46.52 23.15 -4.94
C ARG A 603 -46.14 22.16 -6.03
#